data_2d891aac0da42e091010dcf81cbe5da1
#
_entry.id   2d891aac0da42e091010dcf81cbe5da1
#
_cell.length_a   1.000
_cell.length_b   1.000
_cell.length_c   1.000
_cell.angle_alpha   90.00
_cell.angle_beta   90.00
_cell.angle_gamma   90.00
#
_symmetry.space_group_name_H-M   'P 1'
#
loop_
_entity.id
_entity.type
_entity.pdbx_description
1 polymer ?
#
loop_
_entity_poly.entity_id
_entity_poly.type
_entity_poly.pdbx_seq_one_letter_code
_entity_poly.pdbx_strand_id
1 'polypeptide(L)'
;EIQKLSHELSKGCKTDEEIDKNCFLYVRDNIHHSGDFKDEITTCIASDVLKYKTGWCYAKSHLLAALLRANDIPTGFCYQRLSCSKYKKDIYCLHGLNAVYLKNHGWYKIDARGNKEGVTAQFNPPFEELAFKLEKDEFDLAEIYSKPLDVVVESLTKNKAYDEMINIFPNVSHFIAKAKTLDASRLSQLINELTSYIFEKEVPKWFEDELLEDSFKQRIFSDEYEHFVYVIENKI
;
A
#
# COMPACT_ATOMS: atom_id res chain seq x y z
N GLU A 1 15.60 -18.75 -4.05
CA GLU A 1 16.19 -18.04 -2.89
C GLU A 1 15.10 -17.69 -1.86
N ILE A 2 13.95 -17.15 -2.27
CA ILE A 2 12.82 -16.81 -1.37
C ILE A 2 12.40 -18.03 -0.54
N GLN A 3 12.10 -19.17 -1.20
CA GLN A 3 11.69 -20.40 -0.49
C GLN A 3 12.76 -20.91 0.49
N LYS A 4 14.05 -20.82 0.12
CA LYS A 4 15.13 -21.21 0.99
C LYS A 4 15.18 -20.35 2.23
N LEU A 5 15.14 -19.04 2.08
CA LEU A 5 15.12 -18.10 3.20
C LEU A 5 13.86 -18.29 4.09
N SER A 6 12.70 -18.43 3.45
CA SER A 6 11.44 -18.69 4.14
C SER A 6 11.54 -19.94 5.04
N HIS A 7 12.09 -21.03 4.50
CA HIS A 7 12.33 -22.25 5.26
C HIS A 7 13.36 -22.08 6.39
N GLU A 8 14.42 -21.30 6.16
CA GLU A 8 15.40 -20.98 7.20
C GLU A 8 14.76 -20.19 8.37
N LEU A 9 13.92 -19.20 8.05
CA LEU A 9 13.23 -18.37 9.05
C LEU A 9 12.14 -19.11 9.81
N SER A 10 11.54 -20.13 9.22
CA SER A 10 10.52 -20.97 9.88
C SER A 10 11.10 -22.13 10.67
N LYS A 11 12.41 -22.39 10.56
CA LYS A 11 13.04 -23.52 11.22
C LYS A 11 12.94 -23.45 12.74
N GLY A 12 12.31 -24.46 13.32
CA GLY A 12 12.11 -24.57 14.78
C GLY A 12 10.89 -23.80 15.30
N CYS A 13 10.21 -23.01 14.48
CA CYS A 13 8.95 -22.38 14.83
C CYS A 13 7.84 -23.42 15.02
N LYS A 14 6.94 -23.17 15.96
CA LYS A 14 5.81 -24.05 16.27
C LYS A 14 4.47 -23.44 15.86
N THR A 15 4.43 -22.15 15.64
CA THR A 15 3.23 -21.38 15.32
C THR A 15 3.46 -20.50 14.09
N ASP A 16 2.38 -20.14 13.41
CA ASP A 16 2.36 -19.15 12.34
C ASP A 16 2.84 -17.77 12.82
N GLU A 17 2.50 -17.41 14.07
CA GLU A 17 2.94 -16.16 14.69
C GLU A 17 4.47 -16.10 14.88
N GLU A 18 5.11 -17.20 15.29
CA GLU A 18 6.58 -17.25 15.37
C GLU A 18 7.25 -17.13 14.01
N ILE A 19 6.67 -17.75 12.96
CA ILE A 19 7.16 -17.65 11.59
C ILE A 19 7.01 -16.22 11.08
N ASP A 20 5.82 -15.63 11.28
CA ASP A 20 5.56 -14.25 10.86
C ASP A 20 6.52 -13.28 11.53
N LYS A 21 6.68 -13.38 12.84
CA LYS A 21 7.64 -12.58 13.60
C LYS A 21 9.06 -12.65 13.03
N ASN A 22 9.53 -13.84 12.72
CA ASN A 22 10.88 -14.02 12.17
C ASN A 22 11.01 -13.41 10.76
N CYS A 23 10.00 -13.60 9.90
CA CYS A 23 9.97 -13.01 8.57
C CYS A 23 9.88 -11.48 8.64
N PHE A 24 8.99 -10.95 9.51
CA PHE A 24 8.86 -9.53 9.76
C PHE A 24 10.16 -8.89 10.23
N LEU A 25 10.79 -9.44 11.27
CA LEU A 25 12.06 -8.94 11.81
C LEU A 25 13.15 -8.97 10.75
N TYR A 26 13.22 -10.07 9.97
CA TYR A 26 14.19 -10.16 8.90
C TYR A 26 14.03 -9.04 7.88
N VAL A 27 12.82 -8.83 7.36
CA VAL A 27 12.57 -7.78 6.35
C VAL A 27 12.74 -6.38 6.95
N ARG A 28 12.25 -6.15 8.17
CA ARG A 28 12.38 -4.86 8.84
C ARG A 28 13.84 -4.45 9.02
N ASP A 29 14.68 -5.38 9.50
CA ASP A 29 16.01 -5.06 10.04
C ASP A 29 17.16 -5.37 9.07
N ASN A 30 16.97 -6.30 8.11
CA ASN A 30 18.04 -6.73 7.19
C ASN A 30 17.86 -6.25 5.75
N ILE A 31 16.77 -5.53 5.47
CA ILE A 31 16.53 -4.90 4.17
C ILE A 31 16.49 -3.40 4.38
N HIS A 32 17.37 -2.64 3.74
CA HIS A 32 17.37 -1.20 3.79
C HIS A 32 16.06 -0.62 3.29
N HIS A 33 15.60 0.47 3.88
CA HIS A 33 14.57 1.28 3.25
C HIS A 33 15.25 2.27 2.30
N SER A 34 15.01 2.15 1.01
CA SER A 34 15.72 2.92 -0.04
C SER A 34 15.73 4.43 0.21
N GLY A 35 14.61 4.98 0.72
CA GLY A 35 14.52 6.41 1.04
C GLY A 35 15.40 6.86 2.21
N ASP A 36 15.69 5.98 3.17
CA ASP A 36 16.50 6.32 4.34
C ASP A 36 18.00 6.23 4.04
N PHE A 37 18.38 5.28 3.20
CA PHE A 37 19.77 5.02 2.81
C PHE A 37 20.16 5.69 1.49
N LYS A 38 19.19 6.27 0.76
CA LYS A 38 19.37 6.87 -0.57
C LYS A 38 19.97 5.88 -1.57
N ASP A 39 19.48 4.63 -1.51
CA ASP A 39 19.96 3.58 -2.39
C ASP A 39 19.61 3.90 -3.85
N GLU A 40 20.56 3.74 -4.76
CA GLU A 40 20.40 4.11 -6.17
C GLU A 40 19.51 3.14 -6.96
N ILE A 41 19.25 1.94 -6.41
CA ILE A 41 18.47 0.90 -7.09
C ILE A 41 17.05 0.89 -6.56
N THR A 42 16.09 1.06 -7.44
CA THR A 42 14.67 0.79 -7.14
C THR A 42 14.33 -0.67 -7.44
N THR A 43 13.87 -1.39 -6.44
CA THR A 43 13.43 -2.78 -6.54
C THR A 43 11.91 -2.88 -6.53
N CYS A 44 11.34 -3.88 -7.20
CA CYS A 44 9.91 -4.16 -7.21
C CYS A 44 9.60 -5.60 -6.80
N ILE A 45 10.18 -6.58 -7.47
CA ILE A 45 9.92 -7.99 -7.21
C ILE A 45 10.71 -8.49 -5.99
N ALA A 46 10.11 -9.40 -5.23
CA ALA A 46 10.66 -9.90 -3.96
C ALA A 46 12.09 -10.47 -4.08
N SER A 47 12.40 -11.15 -5.19
CA SER A 47 13.74 -11.69 -5.44
C SER A 47 14.82 -10.62 -5.57
N ASP A 48 14.48 -9.48 -6.18
CA ASP A 48 15.43 -8.37 -6.32
C ASP A 48 15.60 -7.63 -4.99
N VAL A 49 14.52 -7.44 -4.22
CA VAL A 49 14.60 -6.90 -2.86
C VAL A 49 15.54 -7.75 -2.01
N LEU A 50 15.40 -9.06 -2.07
CA LEU A 50 16.27 -9.99 -1.33
C LEU A 50 17.71 -9.92 -1.83
N LYS A 51 17.92 -9.88 -3.14
CA LYS A 51 19.25 -9.85 -3.80
C LYS A 51 20.00 -8.57 -3.47
N TYR A 52 19.35 -7.42 -3.62
CA TYR A 52 19.99 -6.11 -3.46
C TYR A 52 19.92 -5.56 -2.04
N LYS A 53 19.17 -6.24 -1.14
CA LYS A 53 18.98 -5.85 0.27
C LYS A 53 18.42 -4.45 0.47
N THR A 54 17.66 -3.95 -0.49
CA THR A 54 17.02 -2.64 -0.45
C THR A 54 15.65 -2.64 -1.09
N GLY A 55 14.80 -1.72 -0.65
CA GLY A 55 13.46 -1.50 -1.21
C GLY A 55 12.72 -0.36 -0.52
N TRP A 56 11.87 0.31 -1.26
CA TRP A 56 10.86 1.18 -0.69
C TRP A 56 9.86 0.37 0.15
N CYS A 57 9.06 1.01 0.99
CA CYS A 57 8.05 0.34 1.83
C CYS A 57 7.23 -0.69 1.03
N TYR A 58 6.83 -0.36 -0.19
CA TYR A 58 6.13 -1.26 -1.11
C TYR A 58 6.93 -2.52 -1.42
N ALA A 59 8.15 -2.37 -1.88
CA ALA A 59 9.00 -3.49 -2.27
C ALA A 59 9.36 -4.37 -1.07
N LYS A 60 9.58 -3.78 0.11
CA LYS A 60 9.75 -4.51 1.37
C LYS A 60 8.50 -5.30 1.72
N SER A 61 7.29 -4.75 1.53
CA SER A 61 6.04 -5.47 1.72
C SER A 61 5.86 -6.61 0.71
N HIS A 62 6.39 -6.47 -0.53
CA HIS A 62 6.40 -7.55 -1.51
C HIS A 62 7.28 -8.72 -1.06
N LEU A 63 8.46 -8.44 -0.51
CA LEU A 63 9.34 -9.48 0.03
C LEU A 63 8.71 -10.18 1.23
N LEU A 64 8.14 -9.43 2.17
CA LEU A 64 7.48 -10.01 3.34
C LEU A 64 6.32 -10.92 2.94
N ALA A 65 5.45 -10.47 2.04
CA ALA A 65 4.36 -11.29 1.53
C ALA A 65 4.86 -12.57 0.84
N ALA A 66 5.97 -12.50 0.09
CA ALA A 66 6.55 -13.66 -0.57
C ALA A 66 7.11 -14.69 0.43
N LEU A 67 7.76 -14.24 1.51
CA LEU A 67 8.29 -15.10 2.56
C LEU A 67 7.17 -15.80 3.36
N LEU A 68 6.12 -15.05 3.71
CA LEU A 68 4.99 -15.59 4.47
C LEU A 68 4.15 -16.56 3.64
N ARG A 69 3.85 -16.22 2.39
CA ARG A 69 3.12 -17.09 1.47
C ARG A 69 3.88 -18.38 1.14
N ALA A 70 5.21 -18.36 1.15
CA ALA A 70 6.04 -19.55 0.99
C ALA A 70 5.99 -20.48 2.22
N ASN A 71 5.45 -20.01 3.35
CA ASN A 71 5.12 -20.78 4.54
C ASN A 71 3.60 -21.04 4.68
N ASP A 72 2.82 -20.91 3.60
CA ASP A 72 1.37 -21.08 3.58
C ASP A 72 0.60 -20.17 4.55
N ILE A 73 1.19 -19.02 4.92
CA ILE A 73 0.55 -18.01 5.76
C ILE A 73 -0.17 -16.99 4.85
N PRO A 74 -1.52 -16.89 4.95
CA PRO A 74 -2.27 -15.93 4.13
C PRO A 74 -1.82 -14.51 4.44
N THR A 75 -1.38 -13.81 3.39
CA THR A 75 -0.84 -12.46 3.51
C THR A 75 -1.32 -11.59 2.35
N GLY A 76 -1.76 -10.38 2.66
CA GLY A 76 -2.18 -9.39 1.69
C GLY A 76 -1.37 -8.10 1.77
N PHE A 77 -1.66 -7.20 0.85
CA PHE A 77 -1.08 -5.87 0.79
C PHE A 77 -2.08 -4.85 1.34
N CYS A 78 -1.58 -3.95 2.16
CA CYS A 78 -2.35 -2.84 2.70
C CYS A 78 -1.62 -1.53 2.41
N TYR A 79 -2.38 -0.44 2.42
CA TYR A 79 -1.83 0.87 2.14
C TYR A 79 -2.41 1.91 3.09
N GLN A 80 -1.55 2.85 3.48
CA GLN A 80 -1.94 4.08 4.16
C GLN A 80 -1.73 5.25 3.19
N ARG A 81 -2.68 6.15 3.11
CA ARG A 81 -2.48 7.43 2.44
C ARG A 81 -1.97 8.43 3.46
N LEU A 82 -0.70 8.81 3.32
CA LEU A 82 0.01 9.67 4.26
C LEU A 82 0.39 11.00 3.62
N SER A 83 0.44 12.05 4.42
CA SER A 83 0.93 13.36 4.01
C SER A 83 2.46 13.34 3.82
N CYS A 84 2.91 13.83 2.69
CA CYS A 84 4.32 14.08 2.44
C CYS A 84 4.73 15.52 2.83
N SER A 85 4.03 16.14 3.77
CA SER A 85 4.11 17.55 4.13
C SER A 85 5.48 18.04 4.58
N LYS A 86 6.37 17.15 5.05
CA LYS A 86 7.77 17.49 5.34
C LYS A 86 8.54 17.98 4.11
N TYR A 87 8.07 17.62 2.92
CA TYR A 87 8.72 17.93 1.64
C TYR A 87 7.92 18.94 0.81
N LYS A 88 6.59 18.84 0.81
CA LYS A 88 5.68 19.75 0.09
C LYS A 88 4.30 19.76 0.77
N LYS A 89 3.69 20.95 0.96
CA LYS A 89 2.31 21.06 1.45
C LYS A 89 1.34 20.40 0.46
N ASP A 90 0.30 19.79 1.01
CA ASP A 90 -0.82 19.20 0.29
C ASP A 90 -0.47 18.07 -0.69
N ILE A 91 0.70 17.46 -0.53
CA ILE A 91 1.08 16.25 -1.26
C ILE A 91 0.91 15.03 -0.36
N TYR A 92 0.24 14.03 -0.91
CA TYR A 92 0.02 12.75 -0.27
C TYR A 92 0.68 11.64 -1.08
N CYS A 93 1.08 10.59 -0.41
CA CYS A 93 1.61 9.38 -1.02
C CYS A 93 1.04 8.15 -0.31
N LEU A 94 1.09 7.02 -0.99
CA LEU A 94 0.81 5.75 -0.36
C LEU A 94 2.02 5.29 0.46
N HIS A 95 1.75 4.69 1.59
CA HIS A 95 2.68 3.87 2.33
C HIS A 95 2.25 2.42 2.26
N GLY A 96 3.15 1.51 1.89
CA GLY A 96 2.87 0.09 1.72
C GLY A 96 3.24 -0.71 2.97
N LEU A 97 2.31 -1.57 3.39
CA LEU A 97 2.46 -2.51 4.50
C LEU A 97 1.71 -3.82 4.17
N ASN A 98 1.66 -4.75 5.10
CA ASN A 98 0.97 -6.02 4.90
C ASN A 98 -0.13 -6.25 5.93
N ALA A 99 -1.10 -7.10 5.60
CA ALA A 99 -1.91 -7.81 6.57
C ALA A 99 -1.61 -9.31 6.47
N VAL A 100 -1.51 -9.96 7.59
CA VAL A 100 -1.30 -11.41 7.72
C VAL A 100 -2.46 -12.02 8.49
N TYR A 101 -2.87 -13.23 8.12
CA TYR A 101 -3.89 -13.96 8.86
C TYR A 101 -3.22 -14.89 9.88
N LEU A 102 -3.31 -14.50 11.14
CA LEU A 102 -2.83 -15.29 12.28
C LEU A 102 -3.99 -16.13 12.86
N LYS A 103 -3.79 -17.42 13.08
CA LYS A 103 -4.85 -18.34 13.54
C LYS A 103 -5.54 -17.87 14.83
N ASN A 104 -4.79 -17.25 15.73
CA ASN A 104 -5.30 -16.80 17.02
C ASN A 104 -5.85 -15.36 17.01
N HIS A 105 -5.56 -14.56 15.97
CA HIS A 105 -5.85 -13.12 15.94
C HIS A 105 -6.68 -12.68 14.73
N GLY A 106 -6.80 -13.54 13.69
CA GLY A 106 -7.40 -13.16 12.41
C GLY A 106 -6.45 -12.26 11.59
N TRP A 107 -7.02 -11.38 10.79
CA TRP A 107 -6.24 -10.42 10.00
C TRP A 107 -5.58 -9.38 10.92
N TYR A 108 -4.27 -9.27 10.80
CA TYR A 108 -3.40 -8.43 11.62
C TYR A 108 -2.43 -7.66 10.72
N LYS A 109 -2.37 -6.32 10.86
CA LYS A 109 -1.48 -5.49 10.06
C LYS A 109 -0.08 -5.45 10.62
N ILE A 110 0.91 -5.53 9.74
CA ILE A 110 2.34 -5.49 10.04
C ILE A 110 3.07 -4.58 9.06
N ASP A 111 4.07 -3.85 9.55
CA ASP A 111 4.81 -2.86 8.77
C ASP A 111 6.32 -3.07 8.85
N ALA A 112 6.86 -3.79 7.87
CA ALA A 112 8.29 -4.10 7.81
C ALA A 112 9.14 -3.00 7.13
N ARG A 113 8.67 -1.74 7.12
CA ARG A 113 9.38 -0.61 6.50
C ARG A 113 10.81 -0.45 7.00
N GLY A 114 11.04 -0.65 8.27
CA GLY A 114 12.32 -0.42 8.95
C GLY A 114 12.23 0.71 9.96
N ASN A 115 12.91 0.52 11.09
CA ASN A 115 12.92 1.48 12.19
C ASN A 115 14.03 2.52 12.02
N LYS A 116 13.76 3.74 12.46
CA LYS A 116 14.70 4.84 12.58
C LYS A 116 14.21 5.84 13.63
N GLU A 117 14.95 6.88 13.91
CA GLU A 117 14.49 7.96 14.80
C GLU A 117 13.13 8.52 14.35
N GLY A 118 12.16 8.50 15.26
CA GLY A 118 10.78 8.93 15.00
C GLY A 118 9.90 7.97 14.18
N VAL A 119 10.43 6.81 13.78
CA VAL A 119 9.67 5.78 13.05
C VAL A 119 9.95 4.41 13.66
N THR A 120 8.91 3.80 14.27
CA THR A 120 9.04 2.53 14.96
C THR A 120 7.85 1.63 14.66
N ALA A 121 8.12 0.45 14.10
CA ALA A 121 7.14 -0.60 13.89
C ALA A 121 7.56 -1.86 14.62
N GLN A 122 6.61 -2.54 15.28
CA GLN A 122 6.85 -3.74 16.06
C GLN A 122 5.86 -4.84 15.71
N PHE A 123 6.27 -6.08 15.98
CA PHE A 123 5.38 -7.24 15.92
C PHE A 123 4.91 -7.56 17.34
N ASN A 124 3.67 -7.21 17.65
CA ASN A 124 3.11 -7.30 19.00
C ASN A 124 1.60 -7.65 18.99
N PRO A 125 1.19 -8.78 18.34
CA PRO A 125 -0.22 -9.16 18.30
C PRO A 125 -0.82 -9.29 19.72
N PRO A 126 -2.07 -8.86 19.94
CA PRO A 126 -3.01 -8.37 18.93
C PRO A 126 -2.92 -6.85 18.63
N PHE A 127 -1.93 -6.14 19.16
CA PHE A 127 -1.81 -4.69 19.02
C PHE A 127 -0.98 -4.34 17.79
N GLU A 128 -1.59 -3.60 16.85
CA GLU A 128 -0.90 -3.13 15.64
C GLU A 128 0.02 -1.97 15.98
N GLU A 129 1.33 -2.16 15.83
CA GLU A 129 2.37 -1.14 16.02
C GLU A 129 3.04 -0.83 14.69
N LEU A 130 2.36 -0.02 13.86
CA LEU A 130 2.79 0.37 12.52
C LEU A 130 3.79 1.53 12.56
N ALA A 131 4.54 1.71 11.47
CA ALA A 131 5.58 2.75 11.36
C ALA A 131 5.03 4.17 11.48
N PHE A 132 3.79 4.39 11.05
CA PHE A 132 3.15 5.70 11.08
C PHE A 132 1.78 5.63 11.77
N LYS A 133 1.53 6.60 12.64
CA LYS A 133 0.20 6.88 13.16
C LYS A 133 -0.49 7.86 12.22
N LEU A 134 -1.76 7.60 11.94
CA LEU A 134 -2.57 8.46 11.07
C LEU A 134 -2.81 9.82 11.73
N GLU A 135 -2.54 10.89 10.98
CA GLU A 135 -2.84 12.25 11.34
C GLU A 135 -4.13 12.72 10.63
N LYS A 136 -4.47 14.01 10.81
CA LYS A 136 -5.63 14.60 10.13
C LYS A 136 -5.49 14.46 8.61
N ASP A 137 -6.56 14.03 7.97
CA ASP A 137 -6.67 13.81 6.51
C ASP A 137 -5.83 12.63 5.96
N GLU A 138 -5.24 11.83 6.86
CA GLU A 138 -4.59 10.57 6.55
C GLU A 138 -5.52 9.39 6.88
N PHE A 139 -5.40 8.29 6.15
CA PHE A 139 -6.27 7.14 6.37
C PHE A 139 -5.67 5.84 5.81
N ASP A 140 -6.14 4.72 6.35
CA ASP A 140 -5.93 3.39 5.78
C ASP A 140 -6.87 3.18 4.59
N LEU A 141 -6.38 2.59 3.50
CA LEU A 141 -7.26 1.97 2.52
C LEU A 141 -7.94 0.76 3.17
N ALA A 142 -9.24 0.63 2.96
CA ALA A 142 -10.05 -0.37 3.70
C ALA A 142 -9.75 -1.83 3.31
N GLU A 143 -9.25 -2.05 2.11
CA GLU A 143 -9.11 -3.39 1.55
C GLU A 143 -7.75 -4.03 1.88
N ILE A 144 -7.77 -5.35 2.00
CA ILE A 144 -6.58 -6.20 1.99
C ILE A 144 -6.45 -6.77 0.58
N TYR A 145 -5.48 -6.30 -0.18
CA TYR A 145 -5.30 -6.67 -1.58
C TYR A 145 -4.50 -7.97 -1.70
N SER A 146 -4.95 -8.87 -2.57
CA SER A 146 -4.23 -10.11 -2.88
C SER A 146 -2.98 -9.88 -3.74
N LYS A 147 -2.96 -8.78 -4.49
CA LYS A 147 -1.86 -8.32 -5.34
C LYS A 147 -1.48 -6.88 -4.98
N PRO A 148 -0.24 -6.43 -5.24
CA PRO A 148 0.09 -5.02 -5.15
C PRO A 148 -0.79 -4.18 -6.09
N LEU A 149 -1.09 -2.94 -5.72
CA LEU A 149 -1.77 -2.00 -6.62
C LEU A 149 -0.91 -1.70 -7.84
N ASP A 150 -1.53 -1.60 -9.01
CA ASP A 150 -0.82 -1.35 -10.27
C ASP A 150 -0.05 -0.03 -10.24
N VAL A 151 -0.61 1.03 -9.65
CA VAL A 151 0.08 2.31 -9.46
C VAL A 151 1.38 2.17 -8.67
N VAL A 152 1.44 1.25 -7.72
CA VAL A 152 2.65 0.95 -6.94
C VAL A 152 3.67 0.20 -7.78
N VAL A 153 3.23 -0.84 -8.50
CA VAL A 153 4.09 -1.64 -9.39
C VAL A 153 4.67 -0.75 -10.49
N GLU A 154 3.84 0.08 -11.12
CA GLU A 154 4.28 1.02 -12.15
C GLU A 154 5.30 2.02 -11.62
N SER A 155 5.06 2.60 -10.46
CA SER A 155 5.99 3.53 -9.83
C SER A 155 7.36 2.90 -9.57
N LEU A 156 7.39 1.67 -9.05
CA LEU A 156 8.63 0.94 -8.77
C LEU A 156 9.36 0.45 -10.04
N THR A 157 8.64 0.24 -11.14
CA THR A 157 9.22 -0.28 -12.40
C THR A 157 9.65 0.81 -13.36
N LYS A 158 8.94 1.94 -13.38
CA LYS A 158 9.24 3.09 -14.24
C LYS A 158 10.37 3.95 -13.67
N ASN A 159 10.44 4.10 -12.35
CA ASN A 159 11.42 4.95 -11.66
C ASN A 159 12.54 4.08 -11.09
N LYS A 160 13.68 4.07 -11.77
CA LYS A 160 14.79 3.16 -11.47
C LYS A 160 15.79 3.72 -10.46
N ALA A 161 15.78 5.04 -10.26
CA ALA A 161 16.70 5.73 -9.35
C ALA A 161 15.94 6.39 -8.18
N TYR A 162 16.67 6.64 -7.09
CA TYR A 162 16.15 7.31 -5.90
C TYR A 162 15.49 8.66 -6.22
N ASP A 163 16.17 9.51 -7.00
CA ASP A 163 15.67 10.85 -7.32
C ASP A 163 14.40 10.82 -8.20
N GLU A 164 14.25 9.80 -9.04
CA GLU A 164 13.04 9.58 -9.83
C GLU A 164 11.87 9.21 -8.92
N MET A 165 12.08 8.25 -8.00
CA MET A 165 11.05 7.80 -7.07
C MET A 165 10.56 8.90 -6.12
N ILE A 166 11.47 9.73 -5.60
CA ILE A 166 11.12 10.77 -4.62
C ILE A 166 10.22 11.86 -5.22
N ASN A 167 10.29 12.04 -6.52
CA ASN A 167 9.49 13.04 -7.25
C ASN A 167 8.11 12.52 -7.66
N ILE A 168 7.93 11.20 -7.74
CA ILE A 168 6.71 10.55 -8.26
C ILE A 168 6.28 9.42 -7.34
N PHE A 169 6.00 9.71 -6.07
CA PHE A 169 5.40 8.71 -5.19
C PHE A 169 3.98 8.36 -5.65
N PRO A 170 3.64 7.06 -5.68
CA PRO A 170 2.28 6.65 -6.00
C PRO A 170 1.30 7.24 -4.99
N ASN A 171 0.20 7.74 -5.50
CA ASN A 171 -0.88 8.28 -4.71
C ASN A 171 -2.21 7.83 -5.32
N VAL A 172 -3.24 7.80 -4.50
CA VAL A 172 -4.64 7.68 -4.96
C VAL A 172 -5.35 8.97 -4.62
N SER A 173 -6.27 9.41 -5.45
CA SER A 173 -7.01 10.62 -5.13
C SER A 173 -7.74 10.47 -3.80
N HIS A 174 -7.89 11.57 -3.07
CA HIS A 174 -8.57 11.57 -1.78
C HIS A 174 -9.99 10.98 -1.87
N PHE A 175 -10.72 11.34 -2.94
CA PHE A 175 -12.09 10.87 -3.16
C PHE A 175 -12.15 9.36 -3.41
N ILE A 176 -11.26 8.82 -4.22
CA ILE A 176 -11.21 7.40 -4.57
C ILE A 176 -10.86 6.54 -3.36
N ALA A 177 -9.82 6.93 -2.64
CA ALA A 177 -9.42 6.20 -1.45
C ALA A 177 -10.50 6.24 -0.36
N LYS A 178 -11.18 7.39 -0.18
CA LYS A 178 -12.30 7.55 0.76
C LYS A 178 -13.53 6.76 0.31
N ALA A 179 -13.81 6.70 -1.00
CA ALA A 179 -14.94 5.93 -1.54
C ALA A 179 -14.85 4.45 -1.16
N LYS A 180 -13.67 3.85 -1.17
CA LYS A 180 -13.44 2.45 -0.77
C LYS A 180 -13.69 2.17 0.73
N THR A 181 -13.71 3.18 1.58
CA THR A 181 -13.98 3.04 3.02
C THR A 181 -15.45 3.23 3.41
N LEU A 182 -16.34 3.53 2.46
CA LEU A 182 -17.70 3.94 2.74
C LEU A 182 -18.73 2.85 2.42
N ASP A 183 -19.77 2.78 3.24
CA ASP A 183 -21.01 2.07 2.88
C ASP A 183 -21.74 2.77 1.70
N ALA A 184 -22.70 2.07 1.09
CA ALA A 184 -23.41 2.55 -0.11
C ALA A 184 -24.08 3.93 0.08
N SER A 185 -24.56 4.25 1.30
CA SER A 185 -25.22 5.53 1.59
C SER A 185 -24.21 6.68 1.60
N ARG A 186 -23.08 6.48 2.28
CA ARG A 186 -22.00 7.46 2.36
C ARG A 186 -21.28 7.62 1.03
N LEU A 187 -21.19 6.53 0.25
CA LEU A 187 -20.63 6.59 -1.10
C LEU A 187 -21.45 7.48 -2.02
N SER A 188 -22.79 7.38 -1.96
CA SER A 188 -23.69 8.27 -2.73
C SER A 188 -23.51 9.75 -2.34
N GLN A 189 -23.31 10.04 -1.07
CA GLN A 189 -23.01 11.40 -0.62
C GLN A 189 -21.66 11.90 -1.18
N LEU A 190 -20.63 11.08 -1.14
CA LEU A 190 -19.31 11.42 -1.68
C LEU A 190 -19.33 11.64 -3.19
N ILE A 191 -20.11 10.85 -3.93
CA ILE A 191 -20.32 11.03 -5.37
C ILE A 191 -20.97 12.40 -5.65
N ASN A 192 -21.98 12.77 -4.85
CA ASN A 192 -22.62 14.07 -4.98
C ASN A 192 -21.68 15.23 -4.67
N GLU A 193 -20.83 15.10 -3.64
CA GLU A 193 -19.81 16.10 -3.29
C GLU A 193 -18.76 16.21 -4.43
N LEU A 194 -18.32 15.08 -4.99
CA LEU A 194 -17.40 15.04 -6.12
C LEU A 194 -18.02 15.67 -7.36
N THR A 195 -19.29 15.34 -7.65
CA THR A 195 -20.04 15.90 -8.77
C THR A 195 -20.13 17.42 -8.65
N SER A 196 -20.49 17.94 -7.47
CA SER A 196 -20.55 19.38 -7.21
C SER A 196 -19.19 20.06 -7.43
N TYR A 197 -18.12 19.45 -6.91
CA TYR A 197 -16.76 19.97 -7.08
C TYR A 197 -16.33 20.02 -8.55
N ILE A 198 -16.72 19.01 -9.34
CA ILE A 198 -16.43 18.90 -10.76
C ILE A 198 -17.18 19.99 -11.55
N PHE A 199 -18.47 20.17 -11.27
CA PHE A 199 -19.29 21.21 -11.93
C PHE A 199 -18.78 22.63 -11.67
N GLU A 200 -18.18 22.90 -10.53
CA GLU A 200 -17.56 24.20 -10.23
C GLU A 200 -16.27 24.48 -11.02
N LYS A 201 -15.65 23.47 -11.65
CA LYS A 201 -14.33 23.57 -12.30
C LYS A 201 -14.30 23.41 -13.83
N GLU A 202 -15.43 23.53 -14.52
CA GLU A 202 -15.52 23.36 -16.00
C GLU A 202 -14.97 22.01 -16.48
N VAL A 203 -15.55 20.92 -16.03
CA VAL A 203 -15.12 19.57 -16.40
C VAL A 203 -15.59 19.20 -17.82
N PRO A 204 -14.82 18.42 -18.60
CA PRO A 204 -15.21 18.01 -19.93
C PRO A 204 -16.54 17.24 -19.93
N LYS A 205 -17.41 17.52 -20.90
CA LYS A 205 -18.77 16.98 -21.01
C LYS A 205 -18.84 15.45 -21.02
N TRP A 206 -17.82 14.75 -21.55
CA TRP A 206 -17.76 13.30 -21.54
C TRP A 206 -17.68 12.72 -20.12
N PHE A 207 -17.10 13.45 -19.16
CA PHE A 207 -17.00 13.03 -17.77
C PHE A 207 -18.34 13.21 -17.04
N GLU A 208 -19.12 14.22 -17.40
CA GLU A 208 -20.49 14.39 -16.92
C GLU A 208 -21.39 13.24 -17.37
N ASP A 209 -21.26 12.83 -18.65
CA ASP A 209 -22.05 11.75 -19.23
C ASP A 209 -21.72 10.39 -18.55
N GLU A 210 -20.46 10.10 -18.19
CA GLU A 210 -20.06 8.90 -17.47
C GLU A 210 -20.49 8.88 -15.99
N LEU A 211 -20.49 10.04 -15.31
CA LEU A 211 -20.91 10.15 -13.90
C LEU A 211 -22.43 9.96 -13.71
N LEU A 212 -23.23 10.31 -14.70
CA LEU A 212 -24.70 10.27 -14.63
C LEU A 212 -25.29 8.90 -14.93
N GLU A 213 -24.53 7.98 -15.51
CA GLU A 213 -25.02 6.64 -15.81
C GLU A 213 -25.11 5.75 -14.55
N ASP A 214 -26.22 5.01 -14.40
CA ASP A 214 -26.40 4.00 -13.34
C ASP A 214 -25.33 2.90 -13.39
N SER A 215 -24.73 2.66 -14.55
CA SER A 215 -23.58 1.76 -14.75
C SER A 215 -22.34 2.21 -13.95
N PHE A 216 -22.17 3.49 -13.68
CA PHE A 216 -21.10 4.04 -12.88
C PHE A 216 -21.14 3.54 -11.43
N LYS A 217 -22.32 3.50 -10.82
CA LYS A 217 -22.51 2.98 -9.46
C LYS A 217 -22.17 1.50 -9.35
N GLN A 218 -22.46 0.71 -10.41
CA GLN A 218 -22.11 -0.70 -10.46
C GLN A 218 -20.63 -0.93 -10.69
N ARG A 219 -19.94 -0.08 -11.48
CA ARG A 219 -18.50 -0.19 -11.74
C ARG A 219 -17.63 0.16 -10.52
N ILE A 220 -18.07 1.06 -9.63
CA ILE A 220 -17.37 1.36 -8.38
C ILE A 220 -17.29 0.12 -7.46
N PHE A 221 -18.16 -0.86 -7.65
CA PHE A 221 -18.19 -2.11 -6.87
C PHE A 221 -17.65 -3.32 -7.61
N SER A 222 -17.11 -3.17 -8.85
CA SER A 222 -16.58 -4.24 -9.68
C SER A 222 -15.07 -4.18 -9.86
N ASP A 223 -14.48 -5.26 -10.41
CA ASP A 223 -13.05 -5.34 -10.74
C ASP A 223 -12.59 -4.32 -11.80
N GLU A 224 -13.51 -3.62 -12.48
CA GLU A 224 -13.24 -2.52 -13.42
C GLU A 224 -12.92 -1.18 -12.72
N TYR A 225 -12.98 -1.13 -11.40
CA TYR A 225 -12.69 0.05 -10.60
C TYR A 225 -11.28 0.62 -10.84
N GLU A 226 -10.28 -0.23 -11.07
CA GLU A 226 -8.91 0.19 -11.37
C GLU A 226 -8.82 0.98 -12.68
N HIS A 227 -9.61 0.58 -13.69
CA HIS A 227 -9.68 1.32 -14.96
C HIS A 227 -10.30 2.71 -14.78
N PHE A 228 -11.30 2.82 -13.93
CA PHE A 228 -11.96 4.10 -13.60
C PHE A 228 -11.02 5.07 -12.87
N VAL A 229 -10.25 4.56 -11.89
CA VAL A 229 -9.20 5.33 -11.21
C VAL A 229 -8.19 5.88 -12.22
N TYR A 230 -7.73 5.02 -13.14
CA TYR A 230 -6.81 5.41 -14.20
C TYR A 230 -7.38 6.52 -15.10
N VAL A 231 -8.65 6.44 -15.48
CA VAL A 231 -9.31 7.45 -16.32
C VAL A 231 -9.39 8.80 -15.62
N ILE A 232 -9.79 8.83 -14.35
CA ILE A 232 -9.86 10.09 -13.58
C ILE A 232 -8.47 10.71 -13.39
N GLU A 233 -7.46 9.93 -12.99
CA GLU A 233 -6.11 10.43 -12.72
C GLU A 233 -5.36 10.92 -13.95
N ASN A 234 -5.70 10.41 -15.14
CA ASN A 234 -5.00 10.77 -16.38
C ASN A 234 -5.76 11.76 -17.28
N LYS A 235 -7.01 12.09 -16.95
CA LYS A 235 -7.83 13.01 -17.78
C LYS A 235 -8.25 14.30 -17.05
N ILE A 236 -7.98 14.41 -15.74
CA ILE A 236 -8.11 15.63 -14.93
C ILE A 236 -6.73 16.16 -14.55
#